data_2bbb4c21eebea1cb5cffb580c62477ad
#
_entry.id   2bbb4c21eebea1cb5cffb580c62477ad
#
_cell.length_a   1.000
_cell.length_b   1.000
_cell.length_c   1.000
_cell.angle_alpha   90.00
_cell.angle_beta   90.00
_cell.angle_gamma   90.00
#
_symmetry.space_group_name_H-M   'P 1'
#
loop_
_entity.id
_entity.type
_entity.pdbx_description
1 polymer ?
#
loop_
_entity_poly.entity_id
_entity_poly.type
_entity_poly.pdbx_seq_one_letter_code
_entity_poly.pdbx_strand_id
1 'polypeptide(L)'
;SMSLDIVRKFPNVQSLNLGGGYKVARMLDENATDLQEIGEPVKNLFIDFAKETGRKLKLEIEPGTFLLAHACSLVTHVQDITSTGKDGYRFLKLNAGMTEILRPSLYGAQHPIFIIPEAGQEKFRDHCPQVVVGHCCESGDLLTPASGDPEALAPRNLLRGEVGDFCVIESTGAYCSSMSAKNYNSFPEAAEILKKEDGSLSFIRKRQTFDQLIENEVVP
;
A
#
# COMPACT_ATOMS: atom_id res chain seq x y z
N SER A 1 -16.11 26.99 -11.25
CA SER A 1 -15.94 25.87 -10.32
C SER A 1 -15.97 26.38 -8.89
N MET A 2 -16.51 25.59 -7.95
CA MET A 2 -16.70 26.01 -6.54
C MET A 2 -15.43 26.62 -5.92
N SER A 3 -14.27 26.02 -6.13
CA SER A 3 -13.00 26.53 -5.58
C SER A 3 -12.67 27.93 -6.09
N LEU A 4 -12.81 28.19 -7.40
CA LEU A 4 -12.56 29.50 -7.98
C LEU A 4 -13.61 30.54 -7.55
N ASP A 5 -14.87 30.11 -7.31
CA ASP A 5 -15.92 30.99 -6.79
C ASP A 5 -15.61 31.46 -5.37
N ILE A 6 -15.01 30.59 -4.56
CA ILE A 6 -14.51 30.95 -3.24
C ILE A 6 -13.33 31.93 -3.37
N VAL A 7 -12.35 31.63 -4.22
CA VAL A 7 -11.15 32.49 -4.42
C VAL A 7 -11.51 33.89 -4.89
N ARG A 8 -12.61 34.09 -5.64
CA ARG A 8 -13.09 35.43 -6.03
C ARG A 8 -13.39 36.31 -4.82
N LYS A 9 -13.80 35.71 -3.69
CA LYS A 9 -14.12 36.43 -2.44
C LYS A 9 -12.86 36.85 -1.65
N PHE A 10 -11.69 36.31 -2.02
CA PHE A 10 -10.43 36.53 -1.32
C PHE A 10 -9.40 37.17 -2.27
N PRO A 11 -9.33 38.52 -2.39
CA PRO A 11 -8.53 39.18 -3.40
C PRO A 11 -7.02 38.98 -3.27
N ASN A 12 -6.53 38.66 -2.07
CA ASN A 12 -5.11 38.49 -1.79
C ASN A 12 -4.60 37.05 -1.97
N VAL A 13 -5.46 36.10 -2.31
CA VAL A 13 -5.06 34.71 -2.57
C VAL A 13 -4.28 34.65 -3.88
N GLN A 14 -3.09 34.04 -3.84
CA GLN A 14 -2.16 33.91 -4.96
C GLN A 14 -2.01 32.45 -5.43
N SER A 15 -2.34 31.48 -4.61
CA SER A 15 -2.31 30.05 -4.98
C SER A 15 -3.62 29.36 -4.61
N LEU A 16 -3.95 28.33 -5.39
CA LEU A 16 -5.08 27.47 -5.15
C LEU A 16 -4.60 26.02 -5.14
N ASN A 17 -4.68 25.40 -3.97
CA ASN A 17 -4.39 23.99 -3.80
C ASN A 17 -5.67 23.18 -4.06
N LEU A 18 -5.62 22.24 -4.99
CA LEU A 18 -6.72 21.35 -5.34
C LEU A 18 -6.64 19.99 -4.63
N GLY A 19 -5.65 19.79 -3.75
CA GLY A 19 -5.48 18.57 -2.99
C GLY A 19 -4.87 17.42 -3.78
N GLY A 20 -5.11 16.20 -3.29
CA GLY A 20 -4.63 14.96 -3.87
C GLY A 20 -5.75 14.12 -4.48
N GLY A 21 -5.71 12.80 -4.24
CA GLY A 21 -6.73 11.87 -4.73
C GLY A 21 -6.45 11.27 -6.11
N TYR A 22 -5.28 11.52 -6.68
CA TYR A 22 -4.85 10.90 -7.94
C TYR A 22 -4.69 9.39 -7.76
N LYS A 23 -5.49 8.63 -8.50
CA LYS A 23 -5.56 7.17 -8.42
C LYS A 23 -4.40 6.51 -9.18
N VAL A 24 -3.84 5.45 -8.62
CA VAL A 24 -2.95 4.51 -9.33
C VAL A 24 -3.67 3.19 -9.57
N ALA A 25 -3.36 2.54 -10.67
CA ALA A 25 -3.78 1.16 -10.93
C ALA A 25 -2.82 0.21 -10.20
N ARG A 26 -3.25 -0.40 -9.10
CA ARG A 26 -2.47 -1.44 -8.41
C ARG A 26 -2.75 -2.81 -9.02
N MET A 27 -4.02 -3.08 -9.32
CA MET A 27 -4.45 -4.33 -9.93
C MET A 27 -4.66 -4.17 -11.44
N LEU A 28 -4.61 -5.26 -12.18
CA LEU A 28 -4.71 -5.25 -13.65
C LEU A 28 -6.05 -4.72 -14.18
N ASP A 29 -7.10 -4.81 -13.39
CA ASP A 29 -8.45 -4.34 -13.68
C ASP A 29 -8.73 -2.90 -13.23
N GLU A 30 -7.74 -2.26 -12.60
CA GLU A 30 -7.85 -0.87 -12.17
C GLU A 30 -7.33 0.11 -13.22
N ASN A 31 -7.91 1.32 -13.24
CA ASN A 31 -7.42 2.42 -14.05
C ASN A 31 -6.74 3.48 -13.19
N ALA A 32 -5.59 3.96 -13.64
CA ALA A 32 -4.92 5.12 -13.06
C ALA A 32 -5.59 6.43 -13.52
N THR A 33 -5.38 7.50 -12.76
CA THR A 33 -5.76 8.84 -13.19
C THR A 33 -4.96 9.25 -14.42
N ASP A 34 -5.65 9.60 -15.51
CA ASP A 34 -5.02 10.24 -16.67
C ASP A 34 -4.82 11.74 -16.37
N LEU A 35 -3.56 12.13 -16.22
CA LEU A 35 -3.19 13.51 -15.89
C LEU A 35 -3.47 14.48 -17.04
N GLN A 36 -3.47 14.01 -18.29
CA GLN A 36 -3.79 14.88 -19.45
C GLN A 36 -5.29 15.15 -19.51
N GLU A 37 -6.11 14.12 -19.30
CA GLU A 37 -7.57 14.24 -19.30
C GLU A 37 -8.06 15.21 -18.23
N ILE A 38 -7.53 15.14 -17.00
CA ILE A 38 -7.94 16.04 -15.92
C ILE A 38 -7.23 17.40 -15.97
N GLY A 39 -6.04 17.47 -16.53
CA GLY A 39 -5.20 18.67 -16.54
C GLY A 39 -5.73 19.77 -17.49
N GLU A 40 -6.20 19.41 -18.68
CA GLU A 40 -6.68 20.39 -19.66
C GLU A 40 -7.93 21.17 -19.18
N PRO A 41 -8.98 20.55 -18.61
CA PRO A 41 -10.09 21.31 -18.01
C PRO A 41 -9.65 22.23 -16.88
N VAL A 42 -8.74 21.80 -16.01
CA VAL A 42 -8.21 22.62 -14.90
C VAL A 42 -7.46 23.81 -15.45
N LYS A 43 -6.56 23.61 -16.40
CA LYS A 43 -5.79 24.67 -17.08
C LYS A 43 -6.72 25.72 -17.67
N ASN A 44 -7.77 25.31 -18.38
CA ASN A 44 -8.74 26.22 -19.00
C ASN A 44 -9.47 27.06 -17.95
N LEU A 45 -9.90 26.46 -16.83
CA LEU A 45 -10.53 27.18 -15.72
C LEU A 45 -9.61 28.25 -15.11
N PHE A 46 -8.30 27.97 -14.96
CA PHE A 46 -7.33 28.95 -14.46
C PHE A 46 -7.06 30.07 -15.47
N ILE A 47 -7.03 29.76 -16.77
CA ILE A 47 -6.90 30.77 -17.85
C ILE A 47 -8.11 31.70 -17.85
N ASP A 48 -9.32 31.15 -17.78
CA ASP A 48 -10.55 31.96 -17.80
C ASP A 48 -10.69 32.82 -16.55
N PHE A 49 -10.34 32.27 -15.37
CA PHE A 49 -10.24 33.07 -14.14
C PHE A 49 -9.27 34.24 -14.28
N ALA A 50 -8.10 34.02 -14.90
CA ALA A 50 -7.12 35.08 -15.10
C ALA A 50 -7.61 36.16 -16.08
N LYS A 51 -8.30 35.78 -17.15
CA LYS A 51 -8.94 36.72 -18.10
C LYS A 51 -10.03 37.57 -17.44
N GLU A 52 -10.88 36.92 -16.63
CA GLU A 52 -12.03 37.55 -15.96
C GLU A 52 -11.57 38.55 -14.86
N THR A 53 -10.61 38.13 -14.04
CA THR A 53 -10.24 38.87 -12.82
C THR A 53 -8.95 39.67 -12.91
N GLY A 54 -8.16 39.53 -13.98
CA GLY A 54 -6.80 40.07 -14.10
C GLY A 54 -5.78 39.40 -13.18
N ARG A 55 -6.16 38.35 -12.41
CA ARG A 55 -5.33 37.69 -11.40
C ARG A 55 -4.84 36.32 -11.93
N LYS A 56 -3.56 36.04 -11.76
CA LYS A 56 -2.99 34.72 -12.02
C LYS A 56 -2.84 33.98 -10.70
N LEU A 57 -3.35 32.76 -10.66
CA LEU A 57 -3.20 31.86 -9.52
C LEU A 57 -2.13 30.80 -9.83
N LYS A 58 -1.34 30.46 -8.81
CA LYS A 58 -0.49 29.27 -8.82
C LYS A 58 -1.35 28.06 -8.50
N LEU A 59 -1.29 27.03 -9.34
CA LEU A 59 -1.90 25.73 -9.04
C LEU A 59 -0.97 24.95 -8.10
N GLU A 60 -1.52 24.40 -7.04
CA GLU A 60 -0.86 23.44 -6.15
C GLU A 60 -1.67 22.14 -6.09
N ILE A 61 -0.98 21.02 -5.98
CA ILE A 61 -1.58 19.66 -5.88
C ILE A 61 -0.78 18.82 -4.89
N GLU A 62 -1.40 17.78 -4.33
CA GLU A 62 -0.83 16.91 -3.29
C GLU A 62 -0.90 15.41 -3.68
N PRO A 63 -0.18 14.98 -4.72
CA PRO A 63 -0.28 13.62 -5.26
C PRO A 63 0.56 12.62 -4.43
N GLY A 64 0.09 12.18 -3.26
CA GLY A 64 0.80 11.22 -2.40
C GLY A 64 0.89 9.82 -3.01
N THR A 65 -0.23 9.11 -3.08
CA THR A 65 -0.31 7.73 -3.59
C THR A 65 0.21 7.62 -5.03
N PHE A 66 -0.13 8.58 -5.88
CA PHE A 66 0.22 8.57 -7.30
C PHE A 66 1.73 8.53 -7.54
N LEU A 67 2.51 9.20 -6.69
CA LEU A 67 3.97 9.26 -6.82
C LEU A 67 4.69 8.04 -6.24
N LEU A 68 4.17 7.47 -5.14
CA LEU A 68 4.96 6.55 -4.31
C LEU A 68 4.42 5.11 -4.27
N ALA A 69 3.17 4.86 -4.65
CA ALA A 69 2.58 3.53 -4.47
C ALA A 69 3.45 2.41 -5.06
N HIS A 70 3.90 2.57 -6.31
CA HIS A 70 4.71 1.56 -7.00
C HIS A 70 6.20 1.57 -6.64
N ALA A 71 6.64 2.49 -5.78
CA ALA A 71 8.06 2.62 -5.45
C ALA A 71 8.55 1.59 -4.43
N CYS A 72 7.65 0.86 -3.76
CA CYS A 72 8.02 -0.11 -2.73
C CYS A 72 7.26 -1.42 -2.89
N SER A 73 7.92 -2.50 -2.43
CA SER A 73 7.33 -3.82 -2.23
C SER A 73 7.61 -4.30 -0.81
N LEU A 74 6.67 -5.00 -0.21
CA LEU A 74 6.87 -5.73 1.03
C LEU A 74 7.33 -7.15 0.68
N VAL A 75 8.49 -7.54 1.17
CA VAL A 75 9.04 -8.89 1.01
C VAL A 75 8.94 -9.61 2.34
N THR A 76 8.29 -10.75 2.34
CA THR A 76 7.99 -11.54 3.54
C THR A 76 8.10 -13.03 3.24
N HIS A 77 8.03 -13.88 4.28
CA HIS A 77 8.09 -15.33 4.14
C HIS A 77 6.78 -16.00 4.54
N VAL A 78 6.46 -17.11 3.88
CA VAL A 78 5.43 -18.04 4.32
C VAL A 78 5.95 -18.82 5.52
N GLN A 79 5.36 -18.59 6.69
CA GLN A 79 5.77 -19.23 7.95
C GLN A 79 4.99 -20.53 8.23
N ASP A 80 3.72 -20.56 7.83
CA ASP A 80 2.85 -21.69 8.09
C ASP A 80 1.72 -21.74 7.07
N ILE A 81 1.11 -22.91 6.92
CA ILE A 81 0.00 -23.16 6.00
C ILE A 81 -1.07 -23.95 6.72
N THR A 82 -2.30 -23.45 6.67
CA THR A 82 -3.46 -24.14 7.22
C THR A 82 -4.49 -24.38 6.12
N SER A 83 -5.14 -25.54 6.16
CA SER A 83 -6.28 -25.85 5.29
C SER A 83 -7.51 -26.14 6.16
N THR A 84 -8.66 -25.61 5.76
CA THR A 84 -9.95 -25.88 6.42
C THR A 84 -10.70 -27.04 5.76
N GLY A 85 -9.99 -27.86 4.99
CA GLY A 85 -10.53 -29.06 4.35
C GLY A 85 -10.78 -28.92 2.85
N LYS A 86 -11.39 -29.95 2.26
CA LYS A 86 -11.53 -30.08 0.80
C LYS A 86 -12.38 -28.94 0.19
N ASP A 87 -13.43 -28.54 0.89
CA ASP A 87 -14.38 -27.51 0.44
C ASP A 87 -14.12 -26.15 1.14
N GLY A 88 -12.99 -26.03 1.81
CA GLY A 88 -12.60 -24.84 2.55
C GLY A 88 -11.50 -24.04 1.88
N TYR A 89 -10.77 -23.29 2.69
CA TYR A 89 -9.71 -22.39 2.26
C TYR A 89 -8.32 -22.95 2.58
N ARG A 90 -7.34 -22.58 1.74
CA ARG A 90 -5.93 -22.74 2.02
C ARG A 90 -5.37 -21.38 2.45
N PHE A 91 -4.89 -21.27 3.67
CA PHE A 91 -4.31 -20.07 4.24
C PHE A 91 -2.78 -20.13 4.18
N LEU A 92 -2.17 -19.09 3.61
CA LEU A 92 -0.74 -18.82 3.73
C LEU A 92 -0.55 -17.79 4.83
N LYS A 93 0.17 -18.16 5.90
CA LYS A 93 0.47 -17.29 7.03
C LYS A 93 1.87 -16.71 6.86
N LEU A 94 1.97 -15.38 6.84
CA LEU A 94 3.22 -14.67 6.61
C LEU A 94 3.88 -14.25 7.93
N ASN A 95 5.15 -13.87 7.89
CA ASN A 95 5.84 -13.18 8.99
C ASN A 95 5.73 -11.66 8.90
N ALA A 96 4.73 -11.16 8.25
CA ALA A 96 4.35 -9.75 8.14
C ALA A 96 2.82 -9.68 8.03
N GLY A 97 2.23 -8.52 8.26
CA GLY A 97 0.79 -8.35 8.18
C GLY A 97 0.40 -6.88 8.35
N MET A 98 -0.66 -6.64 9.09
CA MET A 98 -1.15 -5.28 9.37
C MET A 98 -0.13 -4.40 10.10
N THR A 99 0.92 -4.98 10.66
CA THR A 99 2.06 -4.26 11.25
C THR A 99 2.97 -3.61 10.22
N GLU A 100 2.93 -4.04 8.96
CA GLU A 100 3.67 -3.46 7.83
C GLU A 100 2.76 -2.85 6.77
N ILE A 101 1.57 -3.42 6.57
CA ILE A 101 0.62 -3.01 5.54
C ILE A 101 -0.82 -3.07 6.06
N LEU A 102 -1.35 -1.96 6.55
CA LEU A 102 -2.69 -1.89 7.13
C LEU A 102 -3.82 -1.73 6.09
N ARG A 103 -3.51 -1.30 4.88
CA ARG A 103 -4.53 -0.95 3.87
C ARG A 103 -5.51 -2.07 3.52
N PRO A 104 -5.10 -3.35 3.37
CA PRO A 104 -6.05 -4.44 3.18
C PRO A 104 -7.03 -4.57 4.33
N SER A 105 -6.53 -4.55 5.57
CA SER A 105 -7.32 -4.69 6.80
C SER A 105 -8.24 -3.48 7.08
N LEU A 106 -7.85 -2.27 6.65
CA LEU A 106 -8.60 -1.04 6.94
C LEU A 106 -9.61 -0.70 5.85
N TYR A 107 -9.27 -0.95 4.59
CA TYR A 107 -10.03 -0.47 3.43
C TYR A 107 -10.49 -1.59 2.48
N GLY A 108 -10.15 -2.84 2.74
CA GLY A 108 -10.29 -3.90 1.73
C GLY A 108 -9.45 -3.61 0.48
N ALA A 109 -8.33 -2.88 0.64
CA ALA A 109 -7.50 -2.48 -0.49
C ALA A 109 -6.77 -3.67 -1.09
N GLN A 110 -6.77 -3.73 -2.43
CA GLN A 110 -6.09 -4.78 -3.16
C GLN A 110 -4.64 -4.40 -3.45
N HIS A 111 -3.74 -5.38 -3.34
CA HIS A 111 -2.34 -5.28 -3.72
C HIS A 111 -1.94 -6.50 -4.56
N PRO A 112 -1.06 -6.37 -5.57
CA PRO A 112 -0.50 -7.54 -6.26
C PRO A 112 0.32 -8.38 -5.28
N ILE A 113 0.14 -9.70 -5.35
CA ILE A 113 0.83 -10.68 -4.49
C ILE A 113 1.47 -11.74 -5.38
N PHE A 114 2.73 -12.04 -5.11
CA PHE A 114 3.50 -13.06 -5.81
C PHE A 114 4.15 -14.00 -4.81
N ILE A 115 4.08 -15.30 -5.11
CA ILE A 115 4.82 -16.33 -4.36
C ILE A 115 6.07 -16.67 -5.17
N ILE A 116 7.23 -16.57 -4.53
CA ILE A 116 8.54 -16.88 -5.09
C ILE A 116 9.12 -18.05 -4.32
N PRO A 117 9.35 -19.20 -4.96
CA PRO A 117 9.96 -20.35 -4.30
C PRO A 117 11.28 -20.00 -3.63
N GLU A 118 11.58 -20.63 -2.51
CA GLU A 118 12.89 -20.58 -1.88
C GLU A 118 13.96 -21.10 -2.87
N ALA A 119 15.15 -20.52 -2.85
CA ALA A 119 16.24 -20.89 -3.74
C ALA A 119 16.56 -22.39 -3.62
N GLY A 120 16.65 -23.07 -4.76
CA GLY A 120 16.83 -24.54 -4.84
C GLY A 120 15.51 -25.33 -4.73
N GLN A 121 14.37 -24.66 -4.60
CA GLN A 121 13.04 -25.25 -4.50
C GLN A 121 12.17 -24.90 -5.73
N GLU A 122 12.79 -24.54 -6.85
CA GLU A 122 12.12 -24.12 -8.10
C GLU A 122 11.44 -25.30 -8.82
N LYS A 123 10.75 -26.15 -8.08
CA LYS A 123 9.92 -27.19 -8.69
C LYS A 123 8.70 -26.56 -9.36
N PHE A 124 8.31 -27.13 -10.49
CA PHE A 124 7.05 -26.74 -11.10
C PHE A 124 5.90 -26.95 -10.10
N ARG A 125 5.14 -25.88 -9.87
CA ARG A 125 3.97 -25.87 -9.00
C ARG A 125 2.78 -25.27 -9.72
N ASP A 126 1.60 -25.82 -9.50
CA ASP A 126 0.37 -25.26 -10.04
C ASP A 126 -0.05 -24.02 -9.29
N HIS A 127 -0.85 -23.19 -9.95
CA HIS A 127 -1.59 -22.11 -9.29
C HIS A 127 -2.83 -22.69 -8.62
N CYS A 128 -3.17 -22.18 -7.45
CA CYS A 128 -4.40 -22.54 -6.77
C CYS A 128 -4.97 -21.37 -5.96
N PRO A 129 -6.27 -21.39 -5.64
CA PRO A 129 -6.87 -20.38 -4.76
C PRO A 129 -6.27 -20.46 -3.35
N GLN A 130 -5.77 -19.32 -2.84
CA GLN A 130 -5.16 -19.19 -1.53
C GLN A 130 -5.56 -17.88 -0.88
N VAL A 131 -5.77 -17.91 0.43
CA VAL A 131 -5.97 -16.74 1.28
C VAL A 131 -4.64 -16.41 1.93
N VAL A 132 -4.21 -15.17 1.85
CA VAL A 132 -2.96 -14.70 2.47
C VAL A 132 -3.32 -13.91 3.71
N VAL A 133 -2.75 -14.30 4.85
CA VAL A 133 -2.99 -13.68 6.16
C VAL A 133 -1.67 -13.30 6.84
N GLY A 134 -1.73 -12.30 7.70
CA GLY A 134 -0.57 -11.88 8.48
C GLY A 134 -0.33 -12.73 9.72
N HIS A 135 0.50 -12.20 10.61
CA HIS A 135 1.01 -12.88 11.80
C HIS A 135 0.32 -12.44 13.10
N CYS A 136 -0.57 -11.46 13.03
CA CYS A 136 -1.25 -10.98 14.23
C CYS A 136 -2.38 -11.92 14.66
N CYS A 137 -2.62 -12.01 15.97
CA CYS A 137 -3.78 -12.68 16.55
C CYS A 137 -5.04 -11.79 16.38
N GLU A 138 -5.38 -11.51 15.13
CA GLU A 138 -6.44 -10.60 14.70
C GLU A 138 -7.06 -11.12 13.41
N SER A 139 -8.38 -11.32 13.39
CA SER A 139 -9.09 -11.81 12.19
C SER A 139 -9.02 -10.84 11.01
N GLY A 140 -8.87 -9.55 11.29
CA GLY A 140 -8.66 -8.50 10.30
C GLY A 140 -7.26 -8.45 9.71
N ASP A 141 -6.30 -9.28 10.16
CA ASP A 141 -4.96 -9.35 9.54
C ASP A 141 -4.99 -10.17 8.24
N LEU A 142 -5.86 -9.73 7.34
CA LEU A 142 -6.18 -10.35 6.06
C LEU A 142 -5.55 -9.52 4.91
N LEU A 143 -4.68 -10.16 4.13
CA LEU A 143 -3.97 -9.53 3.01
C LEU A 143 -4.65 -9.77 1.65
N THR A 144 -5.62 -10.67 1.62
CA THR A 144 -6.49 -10.95 0.45
C THR A 144 -7.95 -10.76 0.80
N PRO A 145 -8.38 -9.56 1.23
CA PRO A 145 -9.79 -9.27 1.43
C PRO A 145 -10.52 -9.15 0.09
N ALA A 146 -11.84 -9.16 0.11
CA ALA A 146 -12.61 -8.70 -1.04
C ALA A 146 -12.42 -7.19 -1.26
N SER A 147 -12.55 -6.74 -2.50
CA SER A 147 -12.33 -5.33 -2.82
C SER A 147 -13.34 -4.44 -2.09
N GLY A 148 -12.84 -3.53 -1.25
CA GLY A 148 -13.65 -2.61 -0.45
C GLY A 148 -14.34 -3.25 0.76
N ASP A 149 -14.12 -4.54 1.03
CA ASP A 149 -14.65 -5.26 2.20
C ASP A 149 -13.51 -5.97 2.94
N PRO A 150 -12.97 -5.35 4.02
CA PRO A 150 -11.81 -5.86 4.73
C PRO A 150 -12.06 -7.17 5.49
N GLU A 151 -13.31 -7.52 5.77
CA GLU A 151 -13.67 -8.73 6.53
C GLU A 151 -13.99 -9.94 5.62
N ALA A 152 -14.26 -9.70 4.34
CA ALA A 152 -14.63 -10.75 3.41
C ALA A 152 -13.39 -11.42 2.79
N LEU A 153 -13.31 -12.74 2.89
CA LEU A 153 -12.25 -13.54 2.25
C LEU A 153 -12.39 -13.55 0.73
N ALA A 154 -11.32 -13.21 0.02
CA ALA A 154 -11.25 -13.34 -1.43
C ALA A 154 -9.99 -14.11 -1.83
N PRO A 155 -10.05 -15.46 -1.89
CA PRO A 155 -8.91 -16.26 -2.30
C PRO A 155 -8.37 -15.82 -3.66
N ARG A 156 -7.04 -15.73 -3.77
CA ARG A 156 -6.35 -15.38 -5.01
C ARG A 156 -5.73 -16.60 -5.65
N ASN A 157 -5.81 -16.68 -6.97
CA ASN A 157 -5.13 -17.72 -7.74
C ASN A 157 -3.64 -17.40 -7.82
N LEU A 158 -2.86 -17.92 -6.88
CA LEU A 158 -1.42 -17.68 -6.73
C LEU A 158 -0.66 -18.98 -7.00
N LEU A 159 0.63 -18.89 -7.36
CA LEU A 159 1.51 -20.04 -7.32
C LEU A 159 1.36 -20.72 -5.96
N ARG A 160 1.18 -22.05 -5.93
CA ARG A 160 0.98 -22.81 -4.70
C ARG A 160 2.16 -22.59 -3.75
N GLY A 161 1.90 -21.82 -2.68
CA GLY A 161 2.91 -21.48 -1.68
C GLY A 161 3.27 -22.65 -0.79
N GLU A 162 4.53 -22.72 -0.37
CA GLU A 162 5.05 -23.67 0.63
C GLU A 162 5.74 -22.90 1.75
N VAL A 163 5.90 -23.54 2.91
CA VAL A 163 6.62 -22.93 4.04
C VAL A 163 8.07 -22.66 3.62
N GLY A 164 8.58 -21.47 3.91
CA GLY A 164 9.90 -20.99 3.49
C GLY A 164 9.89 -20.15 2.22
N ASP A 165 8.85 -20.25 1.37
CA ASP A 165 8.74 -19.38 0.20
C ASP A 165 8.67 -17.90 0.57
N PHE A 166 9.16 -17.07 -0.34
CA PHE A 166 8.91 -15.63 -0.25
C PHE A 166 7.50 -15.29 -0.74
N CYS A 167 6.88 -14.36 -0.06
CA CYS A 167 5.68 -13.69 -0.53
C CYS A 167 6.01 -12.22 -0.74
N VAL A 168 5.83 -11.73 -1.96
CA VAL A 168 6.07 -10.34 -2.33
C VAL A 168 4.74 -9.65 -2.55
N ILE A 169 4.51 -8.56 -1.84
CA ILE A 169 3.33 -7.70 -1.97
C ILE A 169 3.79 -6.38 -2.57
N GLU A 170 3.32 -6.06 -3.76
CA GLU A 170 3.73 -4.86 -4.49
C GLU A 170 2.86 -3.64 -4.19
N SER A 171 3.31 -2.49 -4.70
CA SER A 171 2.61 -1.20 -4.62
C SER A 171 2.39 -0.74 -3.18
N THR A 172 3.35 -0.98 -2.30
CA THR A 172 3.30 -0.68 -0.86
C THR A 172 3.97 0.64 -0.46
N GLY A 173 4.33 1.50 -1.42
CA GLY A 173 5.09 2.74 -1.17
C GLY A 173 4.30 3.87 -0.52
N ALA A 174 2.97 3.79 -0.48
CA ALA A 174 2.15 4.86 0.08
C ALA A 174 1.08 4.31 1.04
N TYR A 175 0.99 4.91 2.23
CA TYR A 175 0.00 4.58 3.26
C TYR A 175 0.04 3.12 3.71
N CYS A 176 1.20 2.48 3.67
CA CYS A 176 1.44 1.14 4.18
C CYS A 176 2.28 1.21 5.46
N SER A 177 3.61 1.20 5.38
CA SER A 177 4.48 1.27 6.55
C SER A 177 4.21 2.48 7.47
N SER A 178 3.88 3.65 6.91
CA SER A 178 3.59 4.86 7.70
C SER A 178 2.25 4.84 8.45
N MET A 179 1.30 4.01 8.01
CA MET A 179 -0.04 3.87 8.62
C MET A 179 -0.25 2.53 9.31
N SER A 180 0.75 1.67 9.34
CA SER A 180 0.62 0.32 9.87
C SER A 180 0.33 0.30 11.38
N ALA A 181 -0.22 -0.83 11.85
CA ALA A 181 -0.46 -1.09 13.28
C ALA A 181 0.85 -1.44 13.99
N LYS A 182 1.76 -0.48 14.06
CA LYS A 182 3.12 -0.66 14.57
C LYS A 182 3.13 -1.24 15.98
N ASN A 183 3.98 -2.24 16.18
CA ASN A 183 4.16 -2.97 17.41
C ASN A 183 2.90 -3.69 17.94
N TYR A 184 1.85 -3.81 17.13
CA TYR A 184 0.72 -4.64 17.52
C TYR A 184 1.17 -6.09 17.74
N ASN A 185 0.63 -6.75 18.77
CA ASN A 185 1.08 -8.05 19.30
C ASN A 185 2.60 -8.14 19.58
N SER A 186 3.24 -7.00 19.88
CA SER A 186 4.67 -6.87 20.17
C SER A 186 5.60 -7.25 19.00
N PHE A 187 5.13 -7.18 17.75
CA PHE A 187 5.98 -7.35 16.58
C PHE A 187 6.85 -6.12 16.34
N PRO A 188 8.19 -6.28 16.24
CA PRO A 188 9.10 -5.20 15.90
C PRO A 188 8.89 -4.69 14.48
N GLU A 189 9.07 -3.37 14.26
CA GLU A 189 9.00 -2.77 12.92
C GLU A 189 10.02 -3.40 11.96
N ALA A 190 9.59 -3.67 10.73
CA ALA A 190 10.45 -4.22 9.68
C ALA A 190 11.57 -3.26 9.27
N ALA A 191 12.67 -3.82 8.77
CA ALA A 191 13.72 -3.05 8.11
C ALA A 191 13.23 -2.47 6.78
N GLU A 192 13.82 -1.36 6.34
CA GLU A 192 13.65 -0.83 4.99
C GLU A 192 14.99 -0.79 4.25
N ILE A 193 14.94 -1.21 2.99
CA ILE A 193 16.10 -1.30 2.11
C ILE A 193 15.81 -0.47 0.86
N LEU A 194 16.74 0.42 0.53
CA LEU A 194 16.73 1.17 -0.73
C LEU A 194 17.55 0.40 -1.76
N LYS A 195 16.92 0.07 -2.90
CA LYS A 195 17.63 -0.36 -4.11
C LYS A 195 17.93 0.88 -4.94
N LYS A 196 19.22 1.17 -5.13
CA LYS A 196 19.69 2.31 -5.91
C LYS A 196 19.67 1.99 -7.41
N GLU A 197 19.85 3.01 -8.25
CA GLU A 197 19.90 2.89 -9.72
C GLU A 197 21.04 1.97 -10.20
N ASP A 198 22.17 1.95 -9.50
CA ASP A 198 23.29 1.05 -9.77
C ASP A 198 23.04 -0.41 -9.33
N GLY A 199 21.86 -0.71 -8.79
CA GLY A 199 21.48 -2.02 -8.27
C GLY A 199 21.97 -2.31 -6.86
N SER A 200 22.78 -1.45 -6.25
CA SER A 200 23.25 -1.63 -4.87
C SER A 200 22.11 -1.48 -3.86
N LEU A 201 22.22 -2.18 -2.72
CA LEU A 201 21.25 -2.17 -1.65
C LEU A 201 21.80 -1.45 -0.43
N SER A 202 20.99 -0.63 0.21
CA SER A 202 21.36 0.10 1.43
C SER A 202 20.20 0.07 2.43
N PHE A 203 20.49 -0.19 3.70
CA PHE A 203 19.51 0.02 4.75
C PHE A 203 19.21 1.51 4.89
N ILE A 204 17.93 1.86 4.82
CA ILE A 204 17.42 3.21 5.15
C ILE A 204 16.67 3.21 6.50
N ARG A 205 16.22 2.04 6.96
CA ARG A 205 15.75 1.80 8.32
C ARG A 205 16.20 0.41 8.77
N LYS A 206 16.82 0.32 9.96
CA LYS A 206 17.12 -0.96 10.60
C LYS A 206 15.85 -1.58 11.18
N ARG A 207 15.81 -2.90 11.28
CA ARG A 207 14.75 -3.58 12.03
C ARG A 207 14.77 -3.12 13.49
N GLN A 208 13.61 -2.84 14.06
CA GLN A 208 13.46 -2.54 15.47
C GLN A 208 13.87 -3.77 16.31
N THR A 209 14.55 -3.53 17.42
CA THR A 209 14.89 -4.58 18.40
C THR A 209 13.80 -4.67 19.48
N PHE A 210 13.77 -5.79 20.22
CA PHE A 210 12.88 -5.92 21.37
C PHE A 210 13.20 -4.91 22.46
N ASP A 211 14.49 -4.59 22.68
CA ASP A 211 14.90 -3.56 23.65
C ASP A 211 14.33 -2.19 23.29
N GLN A 212 14.33 -1.83 21.99
CA GLN A 212 13.72 -0.58 21.52
C GLN A 212 12.19 -0.57 21.68
N LEU A 213 11.55 -1.73 21.64
CA LEU A 213 10.10 -1.84 21.80
C LEU A 213 9.68 -1.52 23.24
N ILE A 214 10.51 -1.87 24.22
CA ILE A 214 10.26 -1.72 25.65
C ILE A 214 11.05 -0.58 26.31
N GLU A 215 11.81 0.20 25.55
CA GLU A 215 12.75 1.20 26.09
C GLU A 215 12.08 2.29 26.97
N ASN A 216 10.77 2.52 26.77
CA ASN A 216 10.00 3.49 27.53
C ASN A 216 9.23 2.86 28.71
N GLU A 217 9.32 1.55 28.91
CA GLU A 217 8.67 0.89 30.04
C GLU A 217 9.41 1.16 31.34
N VAL A 218 8.67 1.49 32.38
CA VAL A 218 9.21 1.71 33.73
C VAL A 218 8.69 0.60 34.63
N VAL A 219 9.61 -0.22 35.13
CA VAL A 219 9.27 -1.21 36.15
C VAL A 219 9.19 -0.50 37.50
N PRO A 220 8.02 -0.52 38.20
CA PRO A 220 7.80 0.16 39.48
C PRO A 220 8.60 -0.48 40.62
#